data_f6ab40981b527deb927f98f72e526506
#
_entry.id   f6ab40981b527deb927f98f72e526506
#
_cell.length_a   1.000
_cell.length_b   1.000
_cell.length_c   1.000
_cell.angle_alpha   90.00
_cell.angle_beta   90.00
_cell.angle_gamma   90.00
#
_symmetry.space_group_name_H-M   'P 1'
#
loop_
_entity.id
_entity.type
_entity.pdbx_description
1 polymer ?
#
loop_
_entity_poly.entity_id
_entity_poly.type
_entity_poly.pdbx_seq_one_letter_code
_entity_poly.pdbx_strand_id
1 'polypeptide(L)'
;MKVLVTGVAGQLGHDVMNELAKRGHEGIGSDLAAEYSGIADGSAVTKMPYVSMDITDAAAVETVLQEIKPDAVVHCAAWTAVDLAEDDDKVDKVRSINAGGTKNIAEVCKKLDCKMVYLSTDYVFDGQGTKPWDPDCKTYQPLNVYGQTKLEGELAVSETLDKYFIVRIAWVFGINGKNFIKTMLNVGKTHDTLKVVSDQVGTCLLYTSDAADEL
;
A
#
# COMPACT_ATOMS: atom_id res chain seq x y z
N MET A 1 11.27 -11.55 -13.30
CA MET A 1 9.92 -10.99 -13.55
C MET A 1 10.04 -9.49 -13.67
N LYS A 2 9.23 -8.87 -14.54
CA LYS A 2 9.06 -7.42 -14.63
C LYS A 2 7.90 -7.00 -13.71
N VAL A 3 8.16 -6.16 -12.72
CA VAL A 3 7.18 -5.80 -11.68
C VAL A 3 7.01 -4.29 -11.64
N LEU A 4 5.78 -3.81 -11.81
CA LEU A 4 5.41 -2.42 -11.57
C LEU A 4 5.05 -2.24 -10.10
N VAL A 5 5.66 -1.27 -9.42
CA VAL A 5 5.37 -0.93 -8.03
C VAL A 5 4.81 0.47 -7.97
N THR A 6 3.58 0.65 -7.49
CA THR A 6 2.98 1.98 -7.30
C THR A 6 3.25 2.48 -5.88
N GLY A 7 3.27 3.81 -5.69
CA GLY A 7 3.52 4.39 -4.37
C GLY A 7 4.98 4.25 -3.91
N VAL A 8 5.92 4.28 -4.86
CA VAL A 8 7.35 4.03 -4.56
C VAL A 8 8.03 5.14 -3.76
N ALA A 9 7.47 6.33 -3.71
CA ALA A 9 7.95 7.40 -2.83
C ALA A 9 7.55 7.19 -1.36
N GLY A 10 6.59 6.27 -1.11
CA GLY A 10 6.15 5.87 0.24
C GLY A 10 7.09 4.86 0.89
N GLN A 11 6.84 4.58 2.20
CA GLN A 11 7.65 3.66 3.00
C GLN A 11 7.72 2.27 2.36
N LEU A 12 6.58 1.67 2.09
CA LEU A 12 6.48 0.28 1.64
C LEU A 12 6.93 0.10 0.18
N GLY A 13 6.50 1.00 -0.71
CA GLY A 13 6.90 0.93 -2.13
C GLY A 13 8.41 1.04 -2.33
N HIS A 14 9.09 1.90 -1.55
CA HIS A 14 10.54 2.00 -1.52
C HIS A 14 11.19 0.65 -1.18
N ASP A 15 10.73 0.00 -0.12
CA ASP A 15 11.33 -1.25 0.36
C ASP A 15 11.04 -2.42 -0.62
N VAL A 16 9.84 -2.47 -1.20
CA VAL A 16 9.51 -3.44 -2.26
C VAL A 16 10.45 -3.32 -3.45
N MET A 17 10.74 -2.10 -3.91
CA MET A 17 11.67 -1.89 -5.03
C MET A 17 13.08 -2.39 -4.71
N ASN A 18 13.56 -2.12 -3.49
CA ASN A 18 14.88 -2.58 -3.05
C ASN A 18 14.94 -4.12 -2.94
N GLU A 19 13.88 -4.75 -2.43
CA GLU A 19 13.80 -6.20 -2.34
C GLU A 19 13.71 -6.89 -3.72
N LEU A 20 12.97 -6.30 -4.66
CA LEU A 20 12.93 -6.78 -6.05
C LEU A 20 14.33 -6.80 -6.67
N ALA A 21 15.12 -5.74 -6.47
CA ALA A 21 16.50 -5.69 -6.94
C ALA A 21 17.39 -6.76 -6.31
N LYS A 22 17.29 -6.93 -4.99
CA LYS A 22 18.02 -7.94 -4.23
C LYS A 22 17.72 -9.36 -4.75
N ARG A 23 16.48 -9.62 -5.14
CA ARG A 23 16.03 -10.90 -5.70
C ARG A 23 16.24 -11.05 -7.21
N GLY A 24 16.86 -10.07 -7.87
CA GLY A 24 17.15 -10.10 -9.30
C GLY A 24 15.93 -9.94 -10.20
N HIS A 25 14.89 -9.26 -9.72
CA HIS A 25 13.72 -8.89 -10.52
C HIS A 25 13.88 -7.50 -11.14
N GLU A 26 13.24 -7.26 -12.28
CA GLU A 26 13.16 -5.96 -12.92
C GLU A 26 12.01 -5.17 -12.28
N GLY A 27 12.33 -4.21 -11.40
CA GLY A 27 11.35 -3.32 -10.80
C GLY A 27 11.21 -2.02 -11.59
N ILE A 28 9.98 -1.57 -11.78
CA ILE A 28 9.66 -0.25 -12.34
C ILE A 28 8.83 0.47 -11.28
N GLY A 29 9.31 1.63 -10.84
CA GLY A 29 8.63 2.43 -9.84
C GLY A 29 7.61 3.38 -10.46
N SER A 30 6.50 3.63 -9.75
CA SER A 30 5.50 4.62 -10.15
C SER A 30 4.96 5.38 -8.95
N ASP A 31 4.75 6.67 -9.14
CA ASP A 31 4.07 7.56 -8.20
C ASP A 31 3.46 8.75 -8.96
N LEU A 32 2.78 9.65 -8.25
CA LEU A 32 2.11 10.82 -8.82
C LEU A 32 3.09 11.89 -9.33
N ALA A 33 4.24 12.06 -8.65
CA ALA A 33 5.22 13.07 -9.02
C ALA A 33 5.85 12.79 -10.39
N ALA A 34 6.25 13.85 -11.11
CA ALA A 34 6.87 13.71 -12.43
C ALA A 34 8.19 12.93 -12.40
N GLU A 35 8.91 13.02 -11.29
CA GLU A 35 10.16 12.29 -11.03
C GLU A 35 10.07 11.63 -9.64
N TYR A 36 10.91 10.63 -9.39
CA TYR A 36 10.98 9.99 -8.08
C TYR A 36 11.25 11.02 -6.98
N SER A 37 10.31 11.15 -6.05
CA SER A 37 10.32 12.13 -4.96
C SER A 37 10.56 11.53 -3.57
N GLY A 38 10.90 10.25 -3.51
CA GLY A 38 11.21 9.55 -2.25
C GLY A 38 12.62 9.86 -1.73
N ILE A 39 13.09 9.04 -0.79
CA ILE A 39 14.40 9.21 -0.16
C ILE A 39 15.51 8.92 -1.17
N ALA A 40 16.40 9.87 -1.37
CA ALA A 40 17.58 9.74 -2.23
C ALA A 40 18.77 9.15 -1.44
N ASP A 41 18.65 7.89 -1.03
CA ASP A 41 19.65 7.20 -0.21
C ASP A 41 20.68 6.38 -1.02
N GLY A 42 20.58 6.45 -2.35
CA GLY A 42 21.45 5.69 -3.26
C GLY A 42 21.09 4.20 -3.39
N SER A 43 19.99 3.77 -2.78
CA SER A 43 19.46 2.40 -2.88
C SER A 43 18.93 2.09 -4.29
N ALA A 44 18.50 0.85 -4.52
CA ALA A 44 18.07 0.39 -5.82
C ALA A 44 16.86 1.17 -6.37
N VAL A 45 15.92 1.58 -5.51
CA VAL A 45 14.76 2.38 -5.92
C VAL A 45 15.14 3.69 -6.60
N THR A 46 16.24 4.32 -6.18
CA THR A 46 16.71 5.60 -6.76
C THR A 46 17.35 5.44 -8.15
N LYS A 47 17.63 4.22 -8.58
CA LYS A 47 18.33 3.88 -9.83
C LYS A 47 17.44 3.09 -10.80
N MET A 48 16.28 2.61 -10.33
CA MET A 48 15.35 1.85 -11.17
C MET A 48 14.55 2.75 -12.11
N PRO A 49 14.05 2.21 -13.23
CA PRO A 49 13.12 2.94 -14.09
C PRO A 49 11.93 3.46 -13.28
N TYR A 50 11.51 4.68 -13.57
CA TYR A 50 10.40 5.35 -12.93
C TYR A 50 9.44 5.91 -13.97
N VAL A 51 8.14 5.82 -13.71
CA VAL A 51 7.09 6.42 -14.52
C VAL A 51 6.10 7.17 -13.63
N SER A 52 5.78 8.41 -14.01
CA SER A 52 4.71 9.17 -13.35
C SER A 52 3.36 8.62 -13.80
N MET A 53 2.47 8.35 -12.83
CA MET A 53 1.12 7.86 -13.11
C MET A 53 0.17 8.26 -11.99
N ASP A 54 -0.91 8.97 -12.34
CA ASP A 54 -2.05 9.14 -11.45
C ASP A 54 -2.95 7.91 -11.55
N ILE A 55 -3.03 7.12 -10.50
CA ILE A 55 -3.86 5.92 -10.47
C ILE A 55 -5.35 6.22 -10.59
N THR A 56 -5.79 7.45 -10.30
CA THR A 56 -7.19 7.86 -10.44
C THR A 56 -7.59 8.17 -11.88
N ASP A 57 -6.60 8.37 -12.77
CA ASP A 57 -6.80 8.53 -14.21
C ASP A 57 -6.72 7.18 -14.92
N ALA A 58 -7.89 6.63 -15.27
CA ALA A 58 -8.00 5.32 -15.93
C ALA A 58 -7.24 5.28 -17.28
N ALA A 59 -7.19 6.39 -18.03
CA ALA A 59 -6.50 6.43 -19.31
C ALA A 59 -4.97 6.43 -19.11
N ALA A 60 -4.47 7.15 -18.10
CA ALA A 60 -3.06 7.11 -17.74
C ALA A 60 -2.64 5.71 -17.28
N VAL A 61 -3.44 5.06 -16.44
CA VAL A 61 -3.20 3.68 -15.98
C VAL A 61 -3.16 2.70 -17.17
N GLU A 62 -4.15 2.78 -18.07
CA GLU A 62 -4.19 1.94 -19.28
C GLU A 62 -2.93 2.13 -20.13
N THR A 63 -2.56 3.38 -20.40
CA THR A 63 -1.39 3.71 -21.25
C THR A 63 -0.11 3.16 -20.64
N VAL A 64 0.15 3.47 -19.38
CA VAL A 64 1.39 3.09 -18.68
C VAL A 64 1.53 1.56 -18.59
N LEU A 65 0.48 0.86 -18.16
CA LEU A 65 0.55 -0.60 -18.04
C LEU A 65 0.67 -1.31 -19.40
N GLN A 66 0.01 -0.78 -20.45
CA GLN A 66 0.13 -1.32 -21.82
C GLN A 66 1.53 -1.13 -22.40
N GLU A 67 2.21 -0.04 -22.09
CA GLU A 67 3.60 0.20 -22.51
C GLU A 67 4.57 -0.69 -21.75
N ILE A 68 4.42 -0.78 -20.43
CA ILE A 68 5.32 -1.56 -19.57
C ILE A 68 5.11 -3.07 -19.74
N LYS A 69 3.86 -3.53 -19.82
CA LYS A 69 3.45 -4.94 -19.83
C LYS A 69 4.12 -5.72 -18.68
N PRO A 70 3.82 -5.37 -17.43
CA PRO A 70 4.42 -6.04 -16.29
C PRO A 70 3.88 -7.47 -16.12
N ASP A 71 4.69 -8.38 -15.60
CA ASP A 71 4.26 -9.71 -15.17
C ASP A 71 3.40 -9.64 -13.89
N ALA A 72 3.67 -8.63 -13.05
CA ALA A 72 2.94 -8.38 -11.82
C ALA A 72 2.93 -6.88 -11.45
N VAL A 73 1.89 -6.46 -10.73
CA VAL A 73 1.79 -5.15 -10.09
C VAL A 73 1.78 -5.34 -8.57
N VAL A 74 2.67 -4.63 -7.85
CA VAL A 74 2.59 -4.47 -6.40
C VAL A 74 2.02 -3.09 -6.11
N HIS A 75 0.77 -3.06 -5.65
CA HIS A 75 0.02 -1.81 -5.47
C HIS A 75 0.13 -1.30 -4.04
N CYS A 76 1.09 -0.38 -3.81
CA CYS A 76 1.33 0.26 -2.52
C CYS A 76 0.77 1.68 -2.44
N ALA A 77 0.36 2.29 -3.56
CA ALA A 77 -0.21 3.62 -3.55
C ALA A 77 -1.57 3.62 -2.85
N ALA A 78 -1.73 4.49 -1.85
CA ALA A 78 -2.98 4.64 -1.11
C ALA A 78 -2.99 5.98 -0.35
N TRP A 79 -4.19 6.48 -0.06
CA TRP A 79 -4.38 7.47 0.99
C TRP A 79 -4.36 6.76 2.34
N THR A 80 -3.38 7.09 3.19
CA THR A 80 -3.15 6.41 4.49
C THR A 80 -3.33 7.32 5.71
N ALA A 81 -3.69 8.59 5.50
CA ALA A 81 -3.97 9.52 6.59
C ALA A 81 -5.41 9.27 7.10
N VAL A 82 -5.54 8.33 8.06
CA VAL A 82 -6.83 7.82 8.54
C VAL A 82 -7.72 8.94 9.07
N ASP A 83 -7.20 9.78 9.98
CA ASP A 83 -8.00 10.86 10.59
C ASP A 83 -8.44 11.91 9.55
N LEU A 84 -7.56 12.27 8.62
CA LEU A 84 -7.89 13.23 7.56
C LEU A 84 -8.88 12.66 6.53
N ALA A 85 -9.05 11.34 6.47
CA ALA A 85 -10.01 10.71 5.59
C ALA A 85 -11.46 10.96 6.03
N GLU A 86 -11.66 11.32 7.30
CA GLU A 86 -12.99 11.64 7.86
C GLU A 86 -13.46 13.07 7.55
N ASP A 87 -12.58 13.95 7.05
CA ASP A 87 -12.97 15.29 6.64
C ASP A 87 -13.91 15.23 5.44
N ASP A 88 -15.09 15.85 5.53
CA ASP A 88 -16.14 15.78 4.50
C ASP A 88 -15.64 16.16 3.10
N ASP A 89 -14.69 17.10 3.00
CA ASP A 89 -14.09 17.55 1.75
C ASP A 89 -13.02 16.60 1.20
N LYS A 90 -12.68 15.53 1.90
CA LYS A 90 -11.66 14.55 1.53
C LYS A 90 -12.25 13.19 1.14
N VAL A 91 -13.43 12.83 1.64
CA VAL A 91 -14.04 11.50 1.47
C VAL A 91 -14.02 11.03 0.01
N ASP A 92 -14.47 11.87 -0.92
CA ASP A 92 -14.53 11.52 -2.34
C ASP A 92 -13.12 11.33 -2.93
N LYS A 93 -12.15 12.14 -2.51
CA LYS A 93 -10.76 12.00 -2.93
C LYS A 93 -10.13 10.71 -2.39
N VAL A 94 -10.37 10.39 -1.11
CA VAL A 94 -9.90 9.16 -0.49
C VAL A 94 -10.47 7.94 -1.23
N ARG A 95 -11.78 7.94 -1.52
CA ARG A 95 -12.43 6.86 -2.26
C ARG A 95 -11.90 6.75 -3.69
N SER A 96 -11.73 7.87 -4.39
CA SER A 96 -11.14 7.90 -5.73
C SER A 96 -9.75 7.26 -5.76
N ILE A 97 -8.91 7.50 -4.76
CA ILE A 97 -7.56 6.92 -4.68
C ILE A 97 -7.63 5.45 -4.27
N ASN A 98 -8.23 5.13 -3.11
CA ASN A 98 -8.15 3.80 -2.50
C ASN A 98 -9.00 2.76 -3.23
N ALA A 99 -10.18 3.12 -3.70
CA ALA A 99 -11.07 2.23 -4.42
C ALA A 99 -10.97 2.42 -5.94
N GLY A 100 -11.15 3.64 -6.44
CA GLY A 100 -11.13 3.94 -7.87
C GLY A 100 -9.80 3.62 -8.53
N GLY A 101 -8.69 4.13 -7.96
CA GLY A 101 -7.34 3.85 -8.48
C GLY A 101 -6.98 2.37 -8.45
N THR A 102 -7.36 1.67 -7.38
CA THR A 102 -7.18 0.21 -7.28
C THR A 102 -7.96 -0.52 -8.37
N LYS A 103 -9.22 -0.12 -8.61
CA LYS A 103 -10.06 -0.68 -9.67
C LYS A 103 -9.46 -0.47 -11.06
N ASN A 104 -8.99 0.75 -11.37
CA ASN A 104 -8.35 1.06 -12.64
C ASN A 104 -7.17 0.12 -12.91
N ILE A 105 -6.29 -0.11 -11.91
CA ILE A 105 -5.16 -1.03 -12.03
C ILE A 105 -5.64 -2.47 -12.24
N ALA A 106 -6.61 -2.94 -11.46
CA ALA A 106 -7.13 -4.29 -11.55
C ALA A 106 -7.73 -4.58 -12.94
N GLU A 107 -8.49 -3.64 -13.50
CA GLU A 107 -9.08 -3.77 -14.85
C GLU A 107 -8.02 -3.91 -15.94
N VAL A 108 -6.92 -3.16 -15.85
CA VAL A 108 -5.83 -3.29 -16.82
C VAL A 108 -5.02 -4.56 -16.58
N CYS A 109 -4.77 -4.95 -15.33
CA CYS A 109 -4.14 -6.24 -15.01
C CYS A 109 -4.92 -7.41 -15.59
N LYS A 110 -6.26 -7.38 -15.54
CA LYS A 110 -7.11 -8.39 -16.19
C LYS A 110 -6.90 -8.47 -17.69
N LYS A 111 -6.88 -7.32 -18.38
CA LYS A 111 -6.64 -7.24 -19.84
C LYS A 111 -5.27 -7.81 -20.24
N LEU A 112 -4.25 -7.61 -19.39
CA LEU A 112 -2.87 -8.03 -19.64
C LEU A 112 -2.56 -9.46 -19.10
N ASP A 113 -3.51 -10.12 -18.46
CA ASP A 113 -3.29 -11.36 -17.70
C ASP A 113 -2.19 -11.23 -16.62
N CYS A 114 -2.02 -10.03 -16.08
CA CYS A 114 -1.01 -9.64 -15.11
C CYS A 114 -1.46 -10.00 -13.68
N LYS A 115 -0.53 -10.42 -12.84
CA LYS A 115 -0.79 -10.68 -11.42
C LYS A 115 -0.87 -9.36 -10.64
N MET A 116 -1.62 -9.35 -9.52
CA MET A 116 -1.69 -8.17 -8.66
C MET A 116 -1.51 -8.55 -7.19
N VAL A 117 -0.65 -7.82 -6.49
CA VAL A 117 -0.57 -7.81 -5.03
C VAL A 117 -1.14 -6.48 -4.54
N TYR A 118 -2.23 -6.54 -3.78
CA TYR A 118 -2.89 -5.38 -3.21
C TYR A 118 -2.62 -5.28 -1.72
N LEU A 119 -2.06 -4.17 -1.27
CA LEU A 119 -1.81 -3.89 0.13
C LEU A 119 -3.08 -3.32 0.76
N SER A 120 -3.68 -4.06 1.67
CA SER A 120 -4.86 -3.69 2.43
C SER A 120 -4.53 -3.50 3.91
N THR A 121 -5.53 -3.51 4.78
CA THR A 121 -5.45 -3.19 6.20
C THR A 121 -6.40 -4.05 7.03
N ASP A 122 -6.11 -4.18 8.31
CA ASP A 122 -7.03 -4.72 9.33
C ASP A 122 -8.23 -3.81 9.60
N TYR A 123 -8.19 -2.52 9.24
CA TYR A 123 -9.33 -1.59 9.34
C TYR A 123 -10.55 -1.98 8.50
N VAL A 124 -10.48 -3.03 7.69
CA VAL A 124 -11.65 -3.62 7.01
C VAL A 124 -12.58 -4.35 7.98
N PHE A 125 -12.12 -4.61 9.20
CA PHE A 125 -12.87 -5.22 10.30
C PHE A 125 -13.27 -4.20 11.37
N ASP A 126 -14.16 -4.60 12.30
CA ASP A 126 -14.64 -3.76 13.39
C ASP A 126 -13.67 -3.69 14.60
N GLY A 127 -12.57 -4.41 14.56
CA GLY A 127 -11.59 -4.45 15.66
C GLY A 127 -12.09 -5.13 16.93
N GLN A 128 -13.26 -5.78 16.90
CA GLN A 128 -13.83 -6.42 18.06
C GLN A 128 -13.39 -7.89 18.18
N GLY A 129 -13.34 -8.38 19.41
CA GLY A 129 -13.03 -9.78 19.68
C GLY A 129 -11.70 -9.98 20.38
N THR A 130 -11.36 -11.25 20.66
CA THR A 130 -10.17 -11.64 21.42
C THR A 130 -9.29 -12.64 20.68
N LYS A 131 -9.62 -12.92 19.42
CA LYS A 131 -8.88 -13.84 18.56
C LYS A 131 -8.40 -13.12 17.30
N PRO A 132 -7.26 -13.50 16.72
CA PRO A 132 -6.84 -13.01 15.41
C PRO A 132 -7.92 -13.29 14.35
N TRP A 133 -8.04 -12.37 13.39
CA TRP A 133 -8.89 -12.55 12.23
C TRP A 133 -8.33 -13.66 11.33
N ASP A 134 -9.21 -14.53 10.87
CA ASP A 134 -8.86 -15.53 9.89
C ASP A 134 -8.58 -14.86 8.53
N PRO A 135 -7.56 -15.25 7.77
CA PRO A 135 -7.28 -14.70 6.43
C PRO A 135 -8.48 -14.76 5.48
N ASP A 136 -9.31 -15.81 5.59
CA ASP A 136 -10.50 -16.01 4.76
C ASP A 136 -11.77 -15.36 5.34
N CYS A 137 -11.66 -14.65 6.48
CA CYS A 137 -12.80 -13.97 7.08
C CYS A 137 -13.34 -12.88 6.15
N LYS A 138 -14.64 -12.95 5.90
CA LYS A 138 -15.40 -12.00 5.09
C LYS A 138 -16.43 -11.20 5.89
N THR A 139 -16.36 -11.27 7.21
CA THR A 139 -17.24 -10.48 8.09
C THR A 139 -16.66 -9.08 8.22
N TYR A 140 -16.75 -8.33 7.12
CA TYR A 140 -16.24 -6.98 7.05
C TYR A 140 -17.17 -6.01 7.78
N GLN A 141 -16.57 -5.09 8.55
CA GLN A 141 -17.32 -4.03 9.25
C GLN A 141 -16.38 -2.84 9.54
N PRO A 142 -15.90 -2.14 8.48
CA PRO A 142 -15.02 -1.01 8.66
C PRO A 142 -15.70 0.12 9.44
N LEU A 143 -14.99 0.72 10.38
CA LEU A 143 -15.52 1.75 11.28
C LEU A 143 -15.22 3.18 10.81
N ASN A 144 -14.40 3.35 9.77
CA ASN A 144 -13.96 4.64 9.26
C ASN A 144 -13.86 4.65 7.73
N VAL A 145 -13.78 5.85 7.16
CA VAL A 145 -13.69 6.06 5.70
C VAL A 145 -12.46 5.39 5.10
N TYR A 146 -11.32 5.42 5.80
CA TYR A 146 -10.11 4.74 5.33
C TYR A 146 -10.36 3.23 5.18
N GLY A 147 -10.84 2.56 6.22
CA GLY A 147 -11.14 1.12 6.18
C GLY A 147 -12.18 0.77 5.14
N GLN A 148 -13.25 1.58 5.03
CA GLN A 148 -14.29 1.39 4.02
C GLN A 148 -13.73 1.45 2.60
N THR A 149 -12.95 2.49 2.29
CA THR A 149 -12.40 2.68 0.94
C THR A 149 -11.32 1.64 0.60
N LYS A 150 -10.57 1.16 1.59
CA LYS A 150 -9.64 0.03 1.42
C LYS A 150 -10.38 -1.29 1.15
N LEU A 151 -11.50 -1.53 1.84
CA LEU A 151 -12.37 -2.68 1.56
C LEU A 151 -12.97 -2.61 0.15
N GLU A 152 -13.47 -1.45 -0.26
CA GLU A 152 -13.96 -1.24 -1.64
C GLU A 152 -12.85 -1.61 -2.67
N GLY A 153 -11.59 -1.29 -2.37
CA GLY A 153 -10.44 -1.72 -3.17
C GLY A 153 -10.23 -3.24 -3.18
N GLU A 154 -10.35 -3.94 -2.03
CA GLU A 154 -10.28 -5.40 -1.97
C GLU A 154 -11.34 -6.06 -2.85
N LEU A 155 -12.57 -5.55 -2.77
CA LEU A 155 -13.68 -6.05 -3.57
C LEU A 155 -13.44 -5.81 -5.06
N ALA A 156 -12.97 -4.61 -5.45
CA ALA A 156 -12.62 -4.32 -6.83
C ALA A 156 -11.56 -5.28 -7.39
N VAL A 157 -10.55 -5.64 -6.59
CA VAL A 157 -9.52 -6.63 -6.98
C VAL A 157 -10.12 -8.03 -7.12
N SER A 158 -10.82 -8.51 -6.09
CA SER A 158 -11.33 -9.89 -6.03
C SER A 158 -12.46 -10.17 -7.02
N GLU A 159 -13.25 -9.17 -7.37
CA GLU A 159 -14.31 -9.29 -8.37
C GLU A 159 -13.79 -9.19 -9.81
N THR A 160 -12.58 -8.61 -9.98
CA THR A 160 -12.01 -8.37 -11.30
C THR A 160 -10.99 -9.43 -11.70
N LEU A 161 -10.13 -9.87 -10.78
CA LEU A 161 -8.96 -10.70 -11.06
C LEU A 161 -9.09 -12.13 -10.51
N ASP A 162 -8.48 -13.08 -11.21
CA ASP A 162 -8.26 -14.45 -10.74
C ASP A 162 -6.86 -14.65 -10.15
N LYS A 163 -5.88 -13.80 -10.55
CA LYS A 163 -4.46 -13.90 -10.18
C LYS A 163 -4.08 -12.74 -9.27
N TYR A 164 -4.46 -12.80 -8.01
CA TYR A 164 -4.17 -11.75 -7.05
C TYR A 164 -3.82 -12.27 -5.66
N PHE A 165 -3.18 -11.39 -4.88
CA PHE A 165 -3.05 -11.49 -3.43
C PHE A 165 -3.55 -10.20 -2.79
N ILE A 166 -4.35 -10.31 -1.74
CA ILE A 166 -4.72 -9.21 -0.85
C ILE A 166 -3.97 -9.42 0.45
N VAL A 167 -3.06 -8.49 0.77
CA VAL A 167 -2.21 -8.57 1.96
C VAL A 167 -2.68 -7.50 2.94
N ARG A 168 -3.36 -7.90 4.01
CA ARG A 168 -3.79 -7.01 5.08
C ARG A 168 -2.66 -6.83 6.06
N ILE A 169 -2.23 -5.59 6.24
CA ILE A 169 -1.11 -5.20 7.09
C ILE A 169 -1.57 -4.22 8.16
N ALA A 170 -0.93 -4.25 9.32
CA ALA A 170 -1.17 -3.33 10.42
C ALA A 170 0.17 -2.85 11.00
N TRP A 171 0.17 -1.63 11.57
CA TRP A 171 1.29 -1.05 12.31
C TRP A 171 2.63 -1.15 11.59
N VAL A 172 2.63 -0.79 10.32
CA VAL A 172 3.83 -0.84 9.47
C VAL A 172 4.85 0.18 9.93
N PHE A 173 6.09 -0.25 10.12
CA PHE A 173 7.23 0.61 10.41
C PHE A 173 8.49 0.15 9.68
N GLY A 174 9.41 1.08 9.47
CA GLY A 174 10.66 0.83 8.75
C GLY A 174 11.56 2.05 8.77
N ILE A 175 12.70 1.96 8.09
CA ILE A 175 13.68 3.03 8.03
C ILE A 175 13.11 4.24 7.26
N ASN A 176 12.32 4.02 6.24
CA ASN A 176 11.79 5.06 5.37
C ASN A 176 10.41 5.56 5.83
N GLY A 177 10.06 6.77 5.41
CA GLY A 177 8.75 7.37 5.68
C GLY A 177 8.52 7.76 7.15
N LYS A 178 7.28 8.16 7.43
CA LYS A 178 6.80 8.47 8.78
C LYS A 178 6.16 7.22 9.37
N ASN A 179 6.41 6.94 10.64
CA ASN A 179 5.78 5.84 11.36
C ASN A 179 5.70 6.14 12.86
N PHE A 180 4.97 5.30 13.59
CA PHE A 180 4.73 5.47 15.02
C PHE A 180 6.03 5.56 15.82
N ILE A 181 7.01 4.68 15.56
CA ILE A 181 8.28 4.63 16.30
C ILE A 181 9.02 5.97 16.15
N LYS A 182 9.18 6.45 14.91
CA LYS A 182 9.84 7.73 14.65
C LYS A 182 9.10 8.90 15.27
N THR A 183 7.77 8.87 15.26
CA THR A 183 6.93 9.88 15.89
C THR A 183 7.18 9.89 17.40
N MET A 184 7.16 8.74 18.07
CA MET A 184 7.43 8.64 19.51
C MET A 184 8.83 9.12 19.87
N LEU A 185 9.84 8.75 19.08
CA LEU A 185 11.21 9.23 19.29
C LEU A 185 11.34 10.76 19.15
N ASN A 186 10.59 11.37 18.24
CA ASN A 186 10.62 12.82 18.06
C ASN A 186 9.84 13.56 19.15
N VAL A 187 8.63 13.11 19.47
CA VAL A 187 7.78 13.73 20.51
C VAL A 187 8.42 13.58 21.88
N GLY A 188 9.06 12.44 22.17
CA GLY A 188 9.79 12.21 23.41
C GLY A 188 10.98 13.13 23.66
N LYS A 189 11.48 13.83 22.64
CA LYS A 189 12.52 14.86 22.81
C LYS A 189 12.01 16.17 23.40
N THR A 190 10.69 16.41 23.33
CA THR A 190 10.08 17.69 23.67
C THR A 190 8.97 17.59 24.72
N HIS A 191 8.59 16.37 25.12
CA HIS A 191 7.53 16.12 26.08
C HIS A 191 8.01 15.12 27.16
N ASP A 192 7.81 15.50 28.42
CA ASP A 192 8.17 14.64 29.58
C ASP A 192 7.20 13.47 29.78
N THR A 193 5.99 13.58 29.24
CA THR A 193 4.95 12.57 29.37
C THR A 193 4.20 12.40 28.07
N LEU A 194 3.99 11.15 27.67
CA LEU A 194 3.20 10.78 26.50
C LEU A 194 2.01 9.92 26.91
N LYS A 195 0.86 10.15 26.31
CA LYS A 195 -0.31 9.28 26.42
C LYS A 195 -0.41 8.45 25.13
N VAL A 196 -0.35 7.15 25.27
CA VAL A 196 -0.41 6.21 24.15
C VAL A 196 -1.58 5.25 24.41
N VAL A 197 -2.36 4.98 23.36
CA VAL A 197 -3.41 3.94 23.37
C VAL A 197 -2.77 2.59 23.70
N SER A 198 -3.34 1.84 24.65
CA SER A 198 -2.77 0.58 25.15
C SER A 198 -3.75 -0.62 25.13
N ASP A 199 -4.94 -0.43 24.59
CA ASP A 199 -6.01 -1.43 24.52
C ASP A 199 -6.16 -2.06 23.12
N GLN A 200 -5.29 -1.70 22.20
CA GLN A 200 -5.23 -2.30 20.86
C GLN A 200 -4.23 -3.44 20.83
N VAL A 201 -4.63 -4.57 20.27
CA VAL A 201 -3.79 -5.74 20.02
C VAL A 201 -3.75 -6.03 18.53
N GLY A 202 -2.56 -6.13 17.95
CA GLY A 202 -2.39 -6.38 16.53
C GLY A 202 -1.03 -6.98 16.22
N THR A 203 -0.86 -7.44 14.99
CA THR A 203 0.43 -7.89 14.47
C THR A 203 1.17 -6.71 13.89
N CYS A 204 2.33 -6.42 14.46
CA CYS A 204 3.20 -5.34 13.99
C CYS A 204 4.06 -5.86 12.83
N LEU A 205 4.03 -5.17 11.69
CA LEU A 205 4.86 -5.54 10.54
C LEU A 205 6.17 -4.73 10.55
N LEU A 206 7.27 -5.40 10.91
CA LEU A 206 8.62 -4.89 10.65
C LEU A 206 8.99 -5.23 9.22
N TYR A 207 9.20 -4.22 8.40
CA TYR A 207 9.37 -4.41 6.96
C TYR A 207 10.82 -4.71 6.51
N THR A 208 11.74 -5.04 7.37
CA THR A 208 13.14 -5.24 6.99
C THR A 208 13.69 -6.64 7.23
N SER A 209 12.91 -7.57 7.73
CA SER A 209 13.41 -8.93 7.98
C SER A 209 12.32 -9.98 8.04
N ASP A 210 12.67 -11.13 7.62
CA ASP A 210 12.30 -12.48 8.04
C ASP A 210 10.91 -13.05 7.68
N ALA A 211 9.87 -12.29 7.42
CA ALA A 211 8.58 -12.87 7.00
C ALA A 211 8.63 -13.56 5.62
N ALA A 212 9.71 -13.39 4.87
CA ALA A 212 9.93 -14.00 3.56
C ALA A 212 10.89 -15.18 3.57
N ASP A 213 11.56 -15.45 4.69
CA ASP A 213 12.54 -16.53 4.80
C ASP A 213 11.92 -17.84 5.36
N GLU A 214 10.62 -17.81 5.76
CA GLU A 214 9.90 -18.99 6.28
C GLU A 214 8.86 -19.59 5.31
N LEU A 215 8.90 -19.22 4.00
CA LEU A 215 8.01 -19.80 2.98
C LEU A 215 8.79 -20.57 1.92
#